data_781a6ab1d4c235439fe7697b7c150c41
#
_entry.id   781a6ab1d4c235439fe7697b7c150c41
#
_cell.length_a   1.000
_cell.length_b   1.000
_cell.length_c   1.000
_cell.angle_alpha   90.00
_cell.angle_beta   90.00
_cell.angle_gamma   90.00
#
_symmetry.space_group_name_H-M   'P 1'
#
loop_
_entity.id
_entity.type
_entity.pdbx_description
1 polymer ?
#
loop_
_entity_poly.entity_id
_entity_poly.type
_entity_poly.pdbx_seq_one_letter_code
_entity_poly.pdbx_strand_id
1 'polypeptide(L)'
;IFAGWTIYAAMKHPYFSNPMIYLPLILMGIDKIYKKEKPYLFIWSVAVAGLSNFYFFYMLGIFMVLYAVFRYFEQFGVHSLKNVGKWLGVFAIYSIIAVLIAAVILLPVIFQVLGTDRFKAENYVPLFYDKVYYQKYLSCLIGENMIQWGVAGFSAVSMTGIFVLFAKKKKYRTLKTGFILINLFLLFPFAGHVLNGFSYVSNRWIWAYGMLMAYIFVKMYPELFNLSLKEKRTIFVFLMGYCVLALLPDAARTQRNLVAVLLLVLATFTVLSFGAVFTKRKNLMLMTGGFLIVGILFNMYYQYSYEKDYLS
;
A
#
# COMPACT_ATOMS: atom_id res chain seq x y z
N ILE A 1 2.14 -2.43 -9.35
CA ILE A 1 1.36 -1.78 -10.42
C ILE A 1 0.04 -2.52 -10.66
N PHE A 2 0.02 -3.84 -10.75
CA PHE A 2 -1.19 -4.64 -11.05
C PHE A 2 -1.87 -5.22 -9.81
N ALA A 3 -1.88 -4.50 -8.70
CA ALA A 3 -2.74 -4.81 -7.55
C ALA A 3 -4.20 -4.53 -7.88
N GLY A 4 -5.11 -5.11 -7.09
CA GLY A 4 -6.55 -4.95 -7.30
C GLY A 4 -6.98 -3.49 -7.45
N TRP A 5 -6.43 -2.58 -6.62
CA TRP A 5 -6.71 -1.14 -6.75
C TRP A 5 -6.41 -0.58 -8.13
N THR A 6 -5.26 -0.90 -8.72
CA THR A 6 -4.87 -0.33 -10.02
C THR A 6 -5.87 -0.71 -11.11
N ILE A 7 -6.26 -1.98 -11.14
CA ILE A 7 -7.22 -2.47 -12.14
C ILE A 7 -8.58 -1.84 -11.90
N TYR A 8 -9.08 -1.88 -10.66
CA TYR A 8 -10.37 -1.30 -10.27
C TYR A 8 -10.43 0.21 -10.53
N ALA A 9 -9.40 0.95 -10.09
CA ALA A 9 -9.36 2.39 -10.19
C ALA A 9 -9.20 2.88 -11.64
N ALA A 10 -8.32 2.24 -12.41
CA ALA A 10 -8.08 2.61 -13.80
C ALA A 10 -9.30 2.37 -14.69
N MET A 11 -10.12 1.36 -14.38
CA MET A 11 -11.36 1.10 -15.13
C MET A 11 -12.44 2.17 -14.85
N LYS A 12 -12.58 2.61 -13.59
CA LYS A 12 -13.59 3.60 -13.22
C LYS A 12 -13.16 5.02 -13.55
N HIS A 13 -11.97 5.39 -13.11
CA HIS A 13 -11.44 6.73 -13.24
C HIS A 13 -9.92 6.66 -13.45
N PRO A 14 -9.40 6.79 -14.67
CA PRO A 14 -7.98 6.65 -14.97
C PRO A 14 -7.06 7.49 -14.08
N TYR A 15 -7.49 8.70 -13.70
CA TYR A 15 -6.75 9.60 -12.82
C TYR A 15 -6.61 9.08 -11.37
N PHE A 16 -7.36 8.05 -10.96
CA PHE A 16 -7.17 7.39 -9.66
C PHE A 16 -5.87 6.60 -9.58
N SER A 17 -5.24 6.30 -10.70
CA SER A 17 -3.91 5.66 -10.76
C SER A 17 -2.76 6.66 -10.60
N ASN A 18 -2.99 7.96 -10.78
CA ASN A 18 -1.96 8.99 -10.74
C ASN A 18 -1.16 9.03 -9.42
N PRO A 19 -1.76 8.89 -8.21
CA PRO A 19 -0.99 8.90 -6.97
C PRO A 19 0.05 7.78 -6.89
N MET A 20 -0.16 6.66 -7.59
CA MET A 20 0.81 5.57 -7.65
C MET A 20 2.08 5.93 -8.43
N ILE A 21 2.01 6.96 -9.30
CA ILE A 21 3.16 7.52 -10.01
C ILE A 21 3.82 8.59 -9.14
N TYR A 22 3.04 9.48 -8.54
CA TYR A 22 3.57 10.63 -7.81
C TYR A 22 4.19 10.23 -6.46
N LEU A 23 3.59 9.29 -5.73
CA LEU A 23 4.11 8.89 -4.43
C LEU A 23 5.57 8.43 -4.50
N PRO A 24 5.98 7.46 -5.33
CA PRO A 24 7.38 7.05 -5.40
C PRO A 24 8.32 8.19 -5.76
N LEU A 25 7.93 9.09 -6.65
CA LEU A 25 8.76 10.24 -7.05
C LEU A 25 8.94 11.22 -5.88
N ILE A 26 7.89 11.50 -5.13
CA ILE A 26 7.94 12.34 -3.91
C ILE A 26 8.87 11.69 -2.87
N LEU A 27 8.71 10.38 -2.60
CA LEU A 27 9.55 9.67 -1.62
C LEU A 27 11.03 9.63 -2.03
N MET A 28 11.32 9.42 -3.32
CA MET A 28 12.69 9.54 -3.85
C MET A 28 13.23 10.97 -3.71
N GLY A 29 12.38 11.97 -3.89
CA GLY A 29 12.72 13.37 -3.68
C GLY A 29 13.08 13.66 -2.21
N ILE A 30 12.34 13.09 -1.26
CA ILE A 30 12.65 13.18 0.18
C ILE A 30 14.01 12.54 0.48
N ASP A 31 14.27 11.34 -0.04
CA ASP A 31 15.56 10.67 0.15
C ASP A 31 16.73 11.49 -0.40
N LYS A 32 16.57 12.17 -1.54
CA LYS A 32 17.56 13.08 -2.11
C LYS A 32 17.85 14.28 -1.20
N ILE A 33 16.80 14.89 -0.64
CA ILE A 33 16.94 16.01 0.29
C ILE A 33 17.71 15.58 1.54
N TYR A 34 17.42 14.40 2.12
CA TYR A 34 18.18 13.87 3.25
C TYR A 34 19.65 13.61 2.92
N LYS A 35 19.97 13.23 1.68
CA LYS A 35 21.33 13.09 1.18
C LYS A 35 22.00 14.41 0.84
N LYS A 36 21.34 15.56 1.06
CA LYS A 36 21.79 16.91 0.71
C LYS A 36 21.98 17.10 -0.81
N GLU A 37 21.25 16.32 -1.62
CA GLU A 37 21.19 16.50 -3.07
C GLU A 37 20.17 17.61 -3.41
N LYS A 38 20.15 18.01 -4.70
CA LYS A 38 19.24 19.05 -5.20
C LYS A 38 17.76 18.64 -5.02
N PRO A 39 16.88 19.56 -4.54
CA PRO A 39 15.48 19.23 -4.20
C PRO A 39 14.53 19.21 -5.40
N TYR A 40 15.03 19.38 -6.62
CA TYR A 40 14.19 19.57 -7.81
C TYR A 40 13.19 18.43 -8.04
N LEU A 41 13.62 17.17 -7.83
CA LEU A 41 12.72 16.03 -7.97
C LEU A 41 11.53 16.15 -7.01
N PHE A 42 11.78 16.52 -5.76
CA PHE A 42 10.72 16.71 -4.76
C PHE A 42 9.77 17.84 -5.18
N ILE A 43 10.30 19.02 -5.48
CA ILE A 43 9.52 20.20 -5.84
C ILE A 43 8.62 19.91 -7.04
N TRP A 44 9.19 19.37 -8.13
CA TRP A 44 8.41 19.08 -9.34
C TRP A 44 7.39 17.96 -9.14
N SER A 45 7.74 16.91 -8.40
CA SER A 45 6.79 15.81 -8.13
C SER A 45 5.60 16.28 -7.30
N VAL A 46 5.82 17.12 -6.29
CA VAL A 46 4.75 17.71 -5.48
C VAL A 46 3.92 18.70 -6.30
N ALA A 47 4.55 19.55 -7.11
CA ALA A 47 3.86 20.50 -7.97
C ALA A 47 2.95 19.80 -8.99
N VAL A 48 3.47 18.81 -9.71
CA VAL A 48 2.69 18.03 -10.71
C VAL A 48 1.55 17.25 -10.04
N ALA A 49 1.78 16.70 -8.85
CA ALA A 49 0.73 16.05 -8.09
C ALA A 49 -0.41 17.03 -7.72
N GLY A 50 -0.07 18.26 -7.31
CA GLY A 50 -1.05 19.31 -7.01
C GLY A 50 -1.82 19.77 -8.24
N LEU A 51 -1.17 19.88 -9.40
CA LEU A 51 -1.81 20.21 -10.67
C LEU A 51 -2.77 19.10 -11.16
N SER A 52 -2.47 17.84 -10.81
CA SER A 52 -3.20 16.67 -11.33
C SER A 52 -4.56 16.46 -10.67
N ASN A 53 -4.59 16.39 -9.33
CA ASN A 53 -5.83 16.07 -8.60
C ASN A 53 -5.73 16.50 -7.13
N PHE A 54 -6.56 17.47 -6.74
CA PHE A 54 -6.61 17.99 -5.37
C PHE A 54 -6.91 16.92 -4.31
N TYR A 55 -7.83 16.01 -4.58
CA TYR A 55 -8.25 14.98 -3.64
C TYR A 55 -7.09 14.03 -3.26
N PHE A 56 -6.38 13.52 -4.26
CA PHE A 56 -5.21 12.68 -4.01
C PHE A 56 -4.00 13.46 -3.55
N PHE A 57 -3.89 14.73 -3.92
CA PHE A 57 -2.82 15.61 -3.43
C PHE A 57 -2.83 15.74 -1.91
N TYR A 58 -4.02 15.87 -1.32
CA TYR A 58 -4.19 15.86 0.14
C TYR A 58 -3.67 14.58 0.77
N MET A 59 -4.05 13.41 0.24
CA MET A 59 -3.56 12.11 0.75
C MET A 59 -2.04 11.96 0.58
N LEU A 60 -1.50 12.37 -0.57
CA LEU A 60 -0.06 12.37 -0.84
C LEU A 60 0.70 13.23 0.18
N GLY A 61 0.15 14.38 0.56
CA GLY A 61 0.71 15.26 1.59
C GLY A 61 0.85 14.56 2.94
N ILE A 62 -0.18 13.81 3.37
CA ILE A 62 -0.12 13.03 4.62
C ILE A 62 0.96 11.94 4.53
N PHE A 63 0.99 11.15 3.46
CA PHE A 63 1.99 10.09 3.29
C PHE A 63 3.41 10.66 3.14
N MET A 64 3.56 11.80 2.52
CA MET A 64 4.82 12.54 2.43
C MET A 64 5.37 12.89 3.82
N VAL A 65 4.55 13.45 4.69
CA VAL A 65 4.94 13.81 6.06
C VAL A 65 5.28 12.55 6.87
N LEU A 66 4.42 11.53 6.82
CA LEU A 66 4.66 10.26 7.51
C LEU A 66 5.97 9.62 7.07
N TYR A 67 6.25 9.59 5.77
CA TYR A 67 7.50 9.03 5.25
C TYR A 67 8.70 9.88 5.65
N ALA A 68 8.62 11.20 5.57
CA ALA A 68 9.72 12.08 5.96
C ALA A 68 10.11 11.86 7.42
N VAL A 69 9.12 11.81 8.33
CA VAL A 69 9.35 11.52 9.75
C VAL A 69 9.96 10.13 9.95
N PHE A 70 9.39 9.12 9.30
CA PHE A 70 9.83 7.74 9.43
C PHE A 70 11.25 7.54 8.92
N ARG A 71 11.57 8.12 7.75
CA ARG A 71 12.88 8.08 7.14
C ARG A 71 13.93 8.84 7.94
N TYR A 72 13.51 9.93 8.59
CA TYR A 72 14.38 10.65 9.52
C TYR A 72 14.86 9.74 10.65
N PHE A 73 13.95 9.06 11.34
CA PHE A 73 14.31 8.16 12.43
C PHE A 73 15.14 6.95 11.98
N GLU A 74 14.91 6.45 10.77
CA GLU A 74 15.74 5.39 10.20
C GLU A 74 17.19 5.84 9.99
N GLN A 75 17.38 7.09 9.53
CA GLN A 75 18.69 7.60 9.17
C GLN A 75 19.47 8.19 10.36
N PHE A 76 18.79 8.88 11.27
CA PHE A 76 19.41 9.64 12.35
C PHE A 76 19.16 9.08 13.76
N GLY A 77 18.26 8.09 13.89
CA GLY A 77 17.90 7.50 15.18
C GLY A 77 16.99 8.37 16.05
N VAL A 78 16.44 7.77 17.11
CA VAL A 78 15.45 8.40 18.01
C VAL A 78 16.05 9.54 18.87
N HIS A 79 17.36 9.53 19.08
CA HIS A 79 18.04 10.50 19.95
C HIS A 79 18.13 11.92 19.36
N SER A 80 17.72 12.11 18.13
CA SER A 80 17.87 13.36 17.39
C SER A 80 16.58 14.15 17.22
N LEU A 81 15.63 14.04 18.15
CA LEU A 81 14.32 14.72 18.09
C LEU A 81 14.39 16.23 17.84
N LYS A 82 15.39 16.92 18.41
CA LYS A 82 15.60 18.38 18.19
C LYS A 82 15.75 18.75 16.71
N ASN A 83 16.28 17.87 15.90
CA ASN A 83 16.53 18.14 14.49
C ASN A 83 15.32 17.79 13.60
N VAL A 84 14.29 17.10 14.09
CA VAL A 84 13.08 16.78 13.34
C VAL A 84 12.42 18.06 12.84
N GLY A 85 12.23 19.04 13.72
CA GLY A 85 11.62 20.32 13.36
C GLY A 85 12.40 21.06 12.27
N LYS A 86 13.74 21.03 12.31
CA LYS A 86 14.58 21.63 11.26
C LYS A 86 14.34 20.99 9.91
N TRP A 87 14.31 19.65 9.84
CA TRP A 87 14.06 18.93 8.58
C TRP A 87 12.64 19.12 8.07
N LEU A 88 11.65 19.09 8.97
CA LEU A 88 10.26 19.40 8.60
C LEU A 88 10.14 20.82 8.04
N GLY A 89 10.88 21.79 8.60
CA GLY A 89 10.97 23.15 8.06
C GLY A 89 11.54 23.18 6.64
N VAL A 90 12.59 22.43 6.37
CA VAL A 90 13.18 22.30 5.02
C VAL A 90 12.16 21.73 4.03
N PHE A 91 11.46 20.65 4.40
CA PHE A 91 10.40 20.06 3.57
C PHE A 91 9.23 21.03 3.38
N ALA A 92 8.84 21.78 4.43
CA ALA A 92 7.78 22.77 4.35
C ALA A 92 8.12 23.86 3.32
N ILE A 93 9.35 24.39 3.32
CA ILE A 93 9.78 25.42 2.35
C ILE A 93 9.68 24.88 0.92
N TYR A 94 10.23 23.70 0.64
CA TYR A 94 10.17 23.12 -0.68
C TYR A 94 8.73 22.74 -1.11
N SER A 95 7.89 22.34 -0.16
CA SER A 95 6.46 22.11 -0.41
C SER A 95 5.71 23.38 -0.73
N ILE A 96 6.00 24.50 -0.05
CA ILE A 96 5.43 25.81 -0.34
C ILE A 96 5.78 26.23 -1.78
N ILE A 97 7.06 26.09 -2.18
CA ILE A 97 7.48 26.39 -3.55
C ILE A 97 6.68 25.55 -4.56
N ALA A 98 6.52 24.26 -4.31
CA ALA A 98 5.77 23.36 -5.18
C ALA A 98 4.27 23.73 -5.25
N VAL A 99 3.67 24.07 -4.10
CA VAL A 99 2.26 24.53 -4.02
C VAL A 99 2.08 25.86 -4.73
N LEU A 100 3.02 26.80 -4.65
CA LEU A 100 2.96 28.06 -5.40
C LEU A 100 2.99 27.82 -6.92
N ILE A 101 3.79 26.86 -7.40
CA ILE A 101 3.77 26.46 -8.82
C ILE A 101 2.40 25.88 -9.20
N ALA A 102 1.80 25.07 -8.31
CA ALA A 102 0.49 24.46 -8.56
C ALA A 102 -0.69 25.36 -8.26
N ALA A 103 -0.49 26.56 -7.70
CA ALA A 103 -1.53 27.46 -7.19
C ALA A 103 -2.54 27.86 -8.27
N VAL A 104 -2.13 27.94 -9.51
CA VAL A 104 -3.00 28.28 -10.67
C VAL A 104 -4.21 27.34 -10.78
N ILE A 105 -4.07 26.08 -10.39
CA ILE A 105 -5.17 25.10 -10.37
C ILE A 105 -5.69 24.90 -8.95
N LEU A 106 -4.79 24.82 -7.96
CA LEU A 106 -5.17 24.50 -6.58
C LEU A 106 -6.06 25.57 -5.95
N LEU A 107 -5.79 26.87 -6.16
CA LEU A 107 -6.58 27.94 -5.54
C LEU A 107 -8.04 27.93 -5.99
N PRO A 108 -8.38 27.91 -7.28
CA PRO A 108 -9.77 27.81 -7.73
C PRO A 108 -10.49 26.58 -7.17
N VAL A 109 -9.80 25.42 -7.16
CA VAL A 109 -10.38 24.18 -6.64
C VAL A 109 -10.63 24.27 -5.13
N ILE A 110 -9.71 24.84 -4.35
CA ILE A 110 -9.88 25.05 -2.91
C ILE A 110 -11.09 25.96 -2.64
N PHE A 111 -11.21 27.09 -3.33
CA PHE A 111 -12.36 28.00 -3.17
C PHE A 111 -13.68 27.29 -3.51
N GLN A 112 -13.71 26.51 -4.59
CA GLN A 112 -14.90 25.73 -4.95
C GLN A 112 -15.26 24.69 -3.88
N VAL A 113 -14.27 23.95 -3.37
CA VAL A 113 -14.46 22.92 -2.34
C VAL A 113 -14.95 23.53 -1.03
N LEU A 114 -14.40 24.67 -0.60
CA LEU A 114 -14.85 25.39 0.59
C LEU A 114 -16.29 25.93 0.45
N GLY A 115 -16.74 26.20 -0.77
CA GLY A 115 -18.11 26.64 -1.06
C GLY A 115 -19.12 25.49 -1.10
N THR A 116 -18.70 24.22 -1.03
CA THR A 116 -19.62 23.07 -1.08
C THR A 116 -20.09 22.64 0.30
N ASP A 117 -21.31 22.06 0.37
CA ASP A 117 -21.86 21.54 1.63
C ASP A 117 -21.22 20.23 2.10
N ARG A 118 -20.24 19.71 1.37
CA ARG A 118 -19.55 18.45 1.69
C ARG A 118 -18.92 18.41 3.09
N PHE A 119 -18.44 19.56 3.56
CA PHE A 119 -17.83 19.68 4.89
C PHE A 119 -18.82 20.10 5.97
N LYS A 120 -20.06 20.40 5.59
CA LYS A 120 -21.12 20.78 6.54
C LYS A 120 -21.92 19.58 7.03
N ALA A 121 -21.85 18.44 6.35
CA ALA A 121 -22.51 17.22 6.77
C ALA A 121 -21.80 16.65 8.00
N GLU A 122 -22.50 16.49 9.12
CA GLU A 122 -22.03 15.73 10.27
C GLU A 122 -21.93 14.27 9.90
N ASN A 123 -20.71 13.83 9.59
CA ASN A 123 -20.43 12.44 9.32
C ASN A 123 -20.10 11.72 10.64
N TYR A 124 -21.00 10.87 11.08
CA TYR A 124 -20.69 9.98 12.20
C TYR A 124 -19.55 9.03 11.84
N VAL A 125 -18.49 9.05 12.62
CA VAL A 125 -17.34 8.17 12.46
C VAL A 125 -17.36 7.17 13.63
N PRO A 126 -17.71 5.90 13.39
CA PRO A 126 -17.67 4.90 14.44
C PRO A 126 -16.23 4.61 14.86
N LEU A 127 -16.04 4.18 16.11
CA LEU A 127 -14.70 3.79 16.61
C LEU A 127 -14.19 2.53 15.89
N PHE A 128 -15.07 1.61 15.55
CA PHE A 128 -14.77 0.36 14.86
C PHE A 128 -15.69 0.20 13.64
N TYR A 129 -15.21 -0.53 12.64
CA TYR A 129 -16.04 -1.00 11.54
C TYR A 129 -17.03 -2.06 12.01
N ASP A 130 -17.96 -2.44 11.15
CA ASP A 130 -18.87 -3.55 11.41
C ASP A 130 -18.15 -4.91 11.50
N LYS A 131 -18.82 -5.92 12.02
CA LYS A 131 -18.27 -7.26 12.17
C LYS A 131 -17.86 -7.88 10.83
N VAL A 132 -18.62 -7.62 9.77
CA VAL A 132 -18.38 -8.19 8.44
C VAL A 132 -17.07 -7.66 7.85
N TYR A 133 -16.75 -6.39 8.10
CA TYR A 133 -15.46 -5.80 7.71
C TYR A 133 -14.27 -6.61 8.25
N TYR A 134 -14.28 -6.88 9.58
CA TYR A 134 -13.18 -7.63 10.21
C TYR A 134 -13.13 -9.09 9.76
N GLN A 135 -14.28 -9.71 9.53
CA GLN A 135 -14.35 -11.07 9.01
C GLN A 135 -13.72 -11.21 7.62
N LYS A 136 -13.85 -10.19 6.78
CA LYS A 136 -13.30 -10.16 5.42
C LYS A 136 -11.92 -9.55 5.33
N TYR A 137 -11.42 -8.93 6.38
CA TYR A 137 -10.19 -8.13 6.35
C TYR A 137 -8.99 -8.86 5.75
N LEU A 138 -8.68 -10.05 6.24
CA LEU A 138 -7.52 -10.81 5.75
C LEU A 138 -7.74 -11.34 4.32
N SER A 139 -8.93 -11.82 4.00
CA SER A 139 -9.24 -12.30 2.65
C SER A 139 -9.21 -11.17 1.61
N CYS A 140 -9.58 -9.94 2.00
CA CYS A 140 -9.49 -8.77 1.14
C CYS A 140 -8.06 -8.42 0.71
N LEU A 141 -7.05 -8.80 1.48
CA LEU A 141 -5.66 -8.51 1.12
C LEU A 141 -5.22 -9.22 -0.16
N ILE A 142 -5.76 -10.42 -0.46
CA ILE A 142 -5.34 -11.23 -1.61
C ILE A 142 -6.47 -11.58 -2.58
N GLY A 143 -7.72 -11.54 -2.15
CA GLY A 143 -8.83 -12.07 -2.94
C GLY A 143 -10.06 -11.18 -3.03
N GLU A 144 -10.66 -10.80 -1.93
CA GLU A 144 -11.93 -10.08 -1.88
C GLU A 144 -11.86 -8.69 -2.53
N ASN A 145 -13.03 -8.17 -2.99
CA ASN A 145 -13.03 -6.96 -3.78
C ASN A 145 -12.75 -5.71 -2.96
N MET A 146 -13.51 -5.45 -1.93
CA MET A 146 -13.55 -4.10 -1.40
C MET A 146 -13.61 -4.09 0.12
N ILE A 147 -12.71 -3.31 0.72
CA ILE A 147 -12.75 -2.92 2.13
C ILE A 147 -13.05 -1.42 2.17
N GLN A 148 -14.30 -1.05 2.41
CA GLN A 148 -14.72 0.34 2.57
C GLN A 148 -14.15 1.26 1.47
N TRP A 149 -14.53 1.03 0.21
CA TRP A 149 -14.03 1.74 -0.99
C TRP A 149 -12.55 1.50 -1.34
N GLY A 150 -11.87 0.60 -0.65
CA GLY A 150 -10.50 0.22 -0.94
C GLY A 150 -10.41 -1.20 -1.51
N VAL A 151 -9.64 -1.40 -2.57
CA VAL A 151 -9.37 -2.72 -3.16
C VAL A 151 -7.90 -3.05 -2.99
N ALA A 152 -7.57 -4.05 -2.20
CA ALA A 152 -6.19 -4.49 -2.01
C ALA A 152 -5.75 -5.45 -3.12
N GLY A 153 -6.19 -6.68 -3.10
CA GLY A 153 -5.91 -7.66 -4.14
C GLY A 153 -4.41 -7.82 -4.43
N PHE A 154 -3.60 -7.98 -3.38
CA PHE A 154 -2.16 -8.15 -3.54
C PHE A 154 -1.83 -9.52 -4.10
N SER A 155 -0.76 -9.63 -4.90
CA SER A 155 -0.33 -10.91 -5.43
C SER A 155 0.11 -11.86 -4.33
N ALA A 156 -0.12 -13.16 -4.55
CA ALA A 156 0.32 -14.24 -3.68
C ALA A 156 1.83 -14.15 -3.34
N VAL A 157 2.65 -13.82 -4.34
CA VAL A 157 4.10 -13.68 -4.15
C VAL A 157 4.46 -12.50 -3.26
N SER A 158 3.70 -11.39 -3.35
CA SER A 158 3.91 -10.24 -2.46
C SER A 158 3.57 -10.59 -1.01
N MET A 159 2.50 -11.36 -0.78
CA MET A 159 2.16 -11.87 0.55
C MET A 159 3.21 -12.85 1.08
N THR A 160 3.74 -13.73 0.24
CA THR A 160 4.91 -14.57 0.61
C THR A 160 6.09 -13.70 1.05
N GLY A 161 6.33 -12.57 0.38
CA GLY A 161 7.34 -11.58 0.79
C GLY A 161 7.12 -11.03 2.21
N ILE A 162 5.86 -10.84 2.64
CA ILE A 162 5.54 -10.44 4.02
C ILE A 162 5.92 -11.54 5.01
N PHE A 163 5.62 -12.81 4.71
CA PHE A 163 6.03 -13.92 5.59
C PHE A 163 7.55 -14.00 5.73
N VAL A 164 8.30 -13.79 4.64
CA VAL A 164 9.76 -13.69 4.67
C VAL A 164 10.23 -12.52 5.51
N LEU A 165 9.63 -11.34 5.34
CA LEU A 165 9.96 -10.15 6.12
C LEU A 165 9.88 -10.43 7.63
N PHE A 166 8.80 -11.04 8.08
CA PHE A 166 8.62 -11.33 9.50
C PHE A 166 9.47 -12.51 9.99
N ALA A 167 9.81 -13.47 9.12
CA ALA A 167 10.74 -14.56 9.46
C ALA A 167 12.17 -14.04 9.73
N LYS A 168 12.60 -12.94 9.11
CA LYS A 168 13.89 -12.27 9.33
C LYS A 168 13.87 -11.43 10.63
N LYS A 169 13.92 -12.08 11.80
CA LYS A 169 13.59 -11.52 13.13
C LYS A 169 14.18 -10.16 13.46
N LYS A 170 15.48 -9.92 13.27
CA LYS A 170 16.17 -8.68 13.66
C LYS A 170 16.39 -7.69 12.54
N LYS A 171 16.21 -8.12 11.29
CA LYS A 171 16.38 -7.27 10.10
C LYS A 171 15.09 -6.52 9.76
N TYR A 172 15.21 -5.46 9.02
CA TYR A 172 14.10 -4.73 8.39
C TYR A 172 13.03 -4.19 9.36
N ARG A 173 13.46 -3.72 10.55
CA ARG A 173 12.54 -3.20 11.57
C ARG A 173 11.62 -2.12 11.03
N THR A 174 12.19 -1.18 10.28
CA THR A 174 11.49 -0.06 9.65
C THR A 174 10.36 -0.54 8.74
N LEU A 175 10.64 -1.52 7.86
CA LEU A 175 9.60 -2.07 6.97
C LEU A 175 8.49 -2.81 7.75
N LYS A 176 8.84 -3.53 8.80
CA LYS A 176 7.86 -4.20 9.69
C LYS A 176 6.98 -3.17 10.38
N THR A 177 7.57 -2.11 10.92
CA THR A 177 6.81 -1.02 11.56
C THR A 177 5.89 -0.34 10.56
N GLY A 178 6.36 -0.03 9.34
CA GLY A 178 5.54 0.54 8.28
C GLY A 178 4.38 -0.37 7.89
N PHE A 179 4.63 -1.68 7.76
CA PHE A 179 3.58 -2.66 7.49
C PHE A 179 2.54 -2.73 8.62
N ILE A 180 2.98 -2.76 9.88
CA ILE A 180 2.08 -2.78 11.04
C ILE A 180 1.25 -1.48 11.09
N LEU A 181 1.86 -0.31 10.92
CA LEU A 181 1.16 0.98 10.94
C LEU A 181 0.09 1.09 9.87
N ILE A 182 0.37 0.66 8.64
CA ILE A 182 -0.61 0.75 7.56
C ILE A 182 -1.78 -0.20 7.79
N ASN A 183 -1.54 -1.36 8.40
CA ASN A 183 -2.61 -2.27 8.81
C ASN A 183 -3.42 -1.69 9.98
N LEU A 184 -2.79 -1.02 10.94
CA LEU A 184 -3.50 -0.30 12.01
C LEU A 184 -4.41 0.80 11.41
N PHE A 185 -3.96 1.52 10.38
CA PHE A 185 -4.82 2.50 9.70
C PHE A 185 -6.05 1.85 9.06
N LEU A 186 -5.93 0.64 8.52
CA LEU A 186 -7.07 -0.10 7.96
C LEU A 186 -8.01 -0.68 9.03
N LEU A 187 -7.53 -0.91 10.25
CA LEU A 187 -8.38 -1.47 11.32
C LEU A 187 -9.30 -0.43 11.96
N PHE A 188 -9.07 0.87 11.77
CA PHE A 188 -9.85 1.93 12.40
C PHE A 188 -10.46 2.88 11.37
N PRO A 189 -11.79 3.13 11.42
CA PRO A 189 -12.48 4.07 10.53
C PRO A 189 -11.90 5.47 10.54
N PHE A 190 -11.39 5.91 11.69
CA PHE A 190 -10.79 7.23 11.85
C PHE A 190 -9.68 7.54 10.83
N ALA A 191 -8.83 6.55 10.52
CA ALA A 191 -7.77 6.74 9.52
C ALA A 191 -8.36 6.99 8.11
N GLY A 192 -9.39 6.22 7.74
CA GLY A 192 -10.11 6.43 6.48
C GLY A 192 -10.86 7.76 6.42
N HIS A 193 -11.34 8.26 7.55
CA HIS A 193 -11.97 9.57 7.66
C HIS A 193 -10.95 10.71 7.46
N VAL A 194 -9.84 10.67 8.21
CA VAL A 194 -8.75 11.66 8.08
C VAL A 194 -8.18 11.68 6.68
N LEU A 195 -7.83 10.50 6.12
CA LEU A 195 -7.26 10.39 4.77
C LEU A 195 -8.26 10.75 3.66
N ASN A 196 -9.55 10.78 3.95
CA ASN A 196 -10.59 11.26 3.04
C ASN A 196 -11.00 12.74 3.27
N GLY A 197 -10.12 13.54 3.87
CA GLY A 197 -10.35 14.97 4.09
C GLY A 197 -11.45 15.26 5.10
N PHE A 198 -11.55 14.47 6.16
CA PHE A 198 -12.58 14.59 7.21
C PHE A 198 -14.03 14.53 6.69
N SER A 199 -14.24 13.90 5.54
CA SER A 199 -15.55 13.61 4.98
C SER A 199 -16.04 12.23 5.49
N TYR A 200 -16.70 11.42 4.68
CA TYR A 200 -17.07 10.06 5.08
C TYR A 200 -15.86 9.12 5.15
N VAL A 201 -16.00 7.99 5.86
CA VAL A 201 -14.95 6.98 5.97
C VAL A 201 -14.69 6.30 4.63
N SER A 202 -13.43 6.34 4.15
CA SER A 202 -13.04 5.74 2.87
C SER A 202 -11.59 5.26 2.87
N ASN A 203 -11.37 4.04 2.40
CA ASN A 203 -10.05 3.45 2.26
C ASN A 203 -9.47 3.59 0.83
N ARG A 204 -9.87 4.62 0.08
CA ARG A 204 -9.33 4.89 -1.27
C ARG A 204 -7.83 5.16 -1.29
N TRP A 205 -7.21 5.41 -0.15
CA TRP A 205 -5.76 5.57 0.03
C TRP A 205 -4.98 4.25 -0.04
N ILE A 206 -5.65 3.11 -0.25
CA ILE A 206 -5.02 1.77 -0.27
C ILE A 206 -3.94 1.59 -1.36
N TRP A 207 -3.90 2.48 -2.37
CA TRP A 207 -2.81 2.54 -3.33
C TRP A 207 -1.44 2.75 -2.67
N ALA A 208 -1.38 3.49 -1.55
CA ALA A 208 -0.14 3.66 -0.78
C ALA A 208 0.29 2.35 -0.12
N TYR A 209 -0.66 1.53 0.34
CA TYR A 209 -0.37 0.19 0.82
C TYR A 209 0.16 -0.71 -0.31
N GLY A 210 -0.44 -0.63 -1.50
CA GLY A 210 0.08 -1.34 -2.68
C GLY A 210 1.54 -1.00 -2.99
N MET A 211 1.93 0.27 -2.85
CA MET A 211 3.32 0.68 -3.00
C MET A 211 4.23 0.10 -1.92
N LEU A 212 3.81 0.12 -0.65
CA LEU A 212 4.58 -0.49 0.44
C LEU A 212 4.75 -1.99 0.22
N MET A 213 3.70 -2.70 -0.21
CA MET A 213 3.76 -4.12 -0.54
C MET A 213 4.77 -4.41 -1.67
N ALA A 214 4.75 -3.60 -2.73
CA ALA A 214 5.72 -3.72 -3.81
C ALA A 214 7.15 -3.48 -3.33
N TYR A 215 7.37 -2.47 -2.52
CA TYR A 215 8.69 -2.16 -1.95
C TYR A 215 9.20 -3.27 -1.03
N ILE A 216 8.34 -3.80 -0.16
CA ILE A 216 8.67 -4.94 0.70
C ILE A 216 9.04 -6.16 -0.16
N PHE A 217 8.26 -6.46 -1.20
CA PHE A 217 8.55 -7.58 -2.09
C PHE A 217 9.92 -7.43 -2.75
N VAL A 218 10.23 -6.26 -3.33
CA VAL A 218 11.54 -6.00 -3.95
C VAL A 218 12.69 -6.17 -2.95
N LYS A 219 12.52 -5.70 -1.72
CA LYS A 219 13.53 -5.87 -0.64
C LYS A 219 13.67 -7.32 -0.18
N MET A 220 12.58 -8.07 -0.16
CA MET A 220 12.59 -9.48 0.27
C MET A 220 12.98 -10.43 -0.87
N TYR A 221 12.92 -10.00 -2.11
CA TYR A 221 13.21 -10.84 -3.26
C TYR A 221 14.58 -11.55 -3.17
N PRO A 222 15.71 -10.87 -2.86
CA PRO A 222 16.98 -11.53 -2.65
C PRO A 222 16.99 -12.52 -1.48
N GLU A 223 16.19 -12.26 -0.45
CA GLU A 223 16.10 -13.10 0.75
C GLU A 223 15.36 -14.43 0.50
N LEU A 224 14.54 -14.51 -0.57
CA LEU A 224 13.88 -15.76 -0.97
C LEU A 224 14.87 -16.88 -1.29
N PHE A 225 16.07 -16.51 -1.74
CA PHE A 225 17.14 -17.46 -2.11
C PHE A 225 18.02 -17.87 -0.92
N ASN A 226 17.88 -17.20 0.24
CA ASN A 226 18.73 -17.37 1.40
C ASN A 226 17.91 -17.59 2.68
N LEU A 227 17.08 -18.62 2.68
CA LEU A 227 16.23 -18.99 3.82
C LEU A 227 16.87 -20.15 4.59
N SER A 228 17.13 -19.94 5.87
CA SER A 228 17.49 -21.01 6.80
C SER A 228 16.29 -21.93 7.07
N LEU A 229 16.56 -23.16 7.54
CA LEU A 229 15.48 -24.10 7.88
C LEU A 229 14.53 -23.55 8.95
N LYS A 230 15.05 -22.77 9.91
CA LYS A 230 14.23 -22.12 10.93
C LYS A 230 13.30 -21.05 10.33
N GLU A 231 13.79 -20.26 9.39
CA GLU A 231 12.99 -19.26 8.68
C GLU A 231 11.91 -19.94 7.82
N LYS A 232 12.25 -21.00 7.11
CA LYS A 232 11.28 -21.79 6.33
C LYS A 232 10.15 -22.32 7.21
N ARG A 233 10.45 -22.88 8.39
CA ARG A 233 9.43 -23.30 9.36
C ARG A 233 8.55 -22.13 9.83
N THR A 234 9.15 -20.99 10.11
CA THR A 234 8.40 -19.78 10.51
C THR A 234 7.46 -19.30 9.40
N ILE A 235 7.93 -19.28 8.15
CA ILE A 235 7.11 -18.92 6.98
C ILE A 235 5.95 -19.91 6.82
N PHE A 236 6.19 -21.20 6.99
CA PHE A 236 5.13 -22.20 6.94
C PHE A 236 4.06 -21.97 8.01
N VAL A 237 4.45 -21.66 9.24
CA VAL A 237 3.51 -21.34 10.33
C VAL A 237 2.69 -20.07 10.00
N PHE A 238 3.32 -19.03 9.45
CA PHE A 238 2.60 -17.83 9.01
C PHE A 238 1.61 -18.12 7.88
N LEU A 239 2.01 -18.94 6.90
CA LEU A 239 1.11 -19.38 5.84
C LEU A 239 -0.11 -20.11 6.41
N MET A 240 0.10 -21.10 7.25
CA MET A 240 -1.00 -21.89 7.85
C MET A 240 -1.92 -21.01 8.69
N GLY A 241 -1.35 -20.15 9.54
CA GLY A 241 -2.12 -19.19 10.34
C GLY A 241 -2.93 -18.25 9.47
N TYR A 242 -2.34 -17.70 8.42
CA TYR A 242 -3.05 -16.83 7.49
C TYR A 242 -4.18 -17.55 6.76
N CYS A 243 -3.95 -18.74 6.23
CA CYS A 243 -5.00 -19.53 5.54
C CYS A 243 -6.18 -19.82 6.45
N VAL A 244 -5.92 -20.24 7.68
CA VAL A 244 -6.98 -20.49 8.67
C VAL A 244 -7.75 -19.20 8.95
N LEU A 245 -7.07 -18.11 9.32
CA LEU A 245 -7.72 -16.87 9.70
C LEU A 245 -8.46 -16.20 8.53
N ALA A 246 -7.94 -16.31 7.30
CA ALA A 246 -8.55 -15.73 6.12
C ALA A 246 -9.81 -16.49 5.66
N LEU A 247 -9.91 -17.79 5.93
CA LEU A 247 -11.04 -18.64 5.51
C LEU A 247 -11.94 -19.08 6.67
N LEU A 248 -11.56 -18.77 7.92
CA LEU A 248 -12.37 -19.15 9.10
C LEU A 248 -13.78 -18.54 9.05
N PRO A 249 -13.94 -17.22 8.76
CA PRO A 249 -15.27 -16.62 8.70
C PRO A 249 -16.06 -17.08 7.48
N ASP A 250 -17.32 -17.46 7.65
CA ASP A 250 -18.19 -17.89 6.54
C ASP A 250 -18.35 -16.80 5.48
N ALA A 251 -18.44 -15.53 5.88
CA ALA A 251 -18.50 -14.39 4.98
C ALA A 251 -17.26 -14.26 4.05
N ALA A 252 -16.14 -14.89 4.39
CA ALA A 252 -14.91 -14.88 3.61
C ALA A 252 -14.73 -16.12 2.71
N ARG A 253 -15.61 -17.13 2.81
CA ARG A 253 -15.51 -18.39 2.04
C ARG A 253 -16.12 -18.28 0.65
N THR A 254 -15.65 -17.31 -0.13
CA THR A 254 -16.04 -17.17 -1.54
C THR A 254 -15.12 -18.00 -2.44
N GLN A 255 -15.60 -18.39 -3.62
CA GLN A 255 -14.77 -19.07 -4.62
C GLN A 255 -13.51 -18.28 -4.96
N ARG A 256 -13.63 -16.97 -5.04
CA ARG A 256 -12.52 -16.05 -5.29
C ARG A 256 -11.44 -16.15 -4.21
N ASN A 257 -11.84 -16.12 -2.94
CA ASN A 257 -10.89 -16.21 -1.82
C ASN A 257 -10.23 -17.59 -1.74
N LEU A 258 -10.96 -18.65 -2.04
CA LEU A 258 -10.38 -20.00 -2.11
C LEU A 258 -9.27 -20.08 -3.17
N VAL A 259 -9.52 -19.56 -4.38
CA VAL A 259 -8.51 -19.50 -5.46
C VAL A 259 -7.32 -18.63 -5.04
N ALA A 260 -7.55 -17.47 -4.43
CA ALA A 260 -6.47 -16.59 -3.97
C ALA A 260 -5.59 -17.26 -2.90
N VAL A 261 -6.21 -17.95 -1.93
CA VAL A 261 -5.48 -18.72 -0.91
C VAL A 261 -4.72 -19.89 -1.52
N LEU A 262 -5.29 -20.60 -2.50
CA LEU A 262 -4.57 -21.67 -3.22
C LEU A 262 -3.34 -21.12 -3.93
N LEU A 263 -3.46 -19.98 -4.62
CA LEU A 263 -2.31 -19.33 -5.26
C LEU A 263 -1.24 -18.92 -4.23
N LEU A 264 -1.65 -18.44 -3.05
CA LEU A 264 -0.72 -18.11 -1.96
C LEU A 264 0.00 -19.33 -1.43
N VAL A 265 -0.71 -20.45 -1.24
CA VAL A 265 -0.13 -21.72 -0.82
C VAL A 265 0.90 -22.18 -1.85
N LEU A 266 0.55 -22.26 -3.12
CA LEU A 266 1.44 -22.70 -4.20
C LEU A 266 2.68 -21.80 -4.33
N ALA A 267 2.52 -20.47 -4.30
CA ALA A 267 3.62 -19.52 -4.36
C ALA A 267 4.57 -19.66 -3.15
N THR A 268 4.02 -19.81 -1.96
CA THR A 268 4.83 -19.95 -0.75
C THR A 268 5.55 -21.30 -0.73
N PHE A 269 4.89 -22.39 -1.11
CA PHE A 269 5.54 -23.71 -1.22
C PHE A 269 6.67 -23.71 -2.25
N THR A 270 6.51 -23.01 -3.37
CA THR A 270 7.59 -22.84 -4.36
C THR A 270 8.84 -22.21 -3.72
N VAL A 271 8.65 -21.16 -2.92
CA VAL A 271 9.75 -20.51 -2.20
C VAL A 271 10.36 -21.42 -1.16
N LEU A 272 9.56 -22.16 -0.39
CA LEU A 272 10.03 -23.08 0.65
C LEU A 272 10.81 -24.27 0.07
N SER A 273 10.45 -24.71 -1.14
CA SER A 273 11.08 -25.83 -1.86
C SER A 273 12.43 -25.43 -2.48
N PHE A 274 12.79 -24.14 -2.49
CA PHE A 274 14.09 -23.72 -3.00
C PHE A 274 15.24 -24.29 -2.16
N GLY A 275 16.25 -24.84 -2.85
CA GLY A 275 17.37 -25.54 -2.24
C GLY A 275 17.15 -27.05 -2.05
N ALA A 276 15.90 -27.53 -2.05
CA ALA A 276 15.55 -28.96 -2.02
C ALA A 276 15.12 -29.47 -3.41
N VAL A 277 14.08 -28.84 -4.00
CA VAL A 277 13.53 -29.19 -5.31
C VAL A 277 14.09 -28.27 -6.40
N PHE A 278 14.09 -26.98 -6.14
CA PHE A 278 14.62 -25.97 -7.05
C PHE A 278 16.02 -25.54 -6.62
N THR A 279 17.06 -26.04 -7.27
CA THR A 279 18.46 -25.71 -6.93
C THR A 279 18.95 -24.46 -7.67
N LYS A 280 18.43 -24.18 -8.86
CA LYS A 280 18.82 -23.04 -9.69
C LYS A 280 17.98 -21.80 -9.39
N ARG A 281 18.62 -20.65 -9.10
CA ARG A 281 17.97 -19.37 -8.92
C ARG A 281 17.05 -18.98 -10.08
N LYS A 282 17.47 -19.29 -11.31
CA LYS A 282 16.67 -19.03 -12.53
C LYS A 282 15.29 -19.67 -12.46
N ASN A 283 15.19 -20.92 -11.96
CA ASN A 283 13.93 -21.62 -11.87
C ASN A 283 12.98 -20.96 -10.85
N LEU A 284 13.50 -20.58 -9.68
CA LEU A 284 12.68 -19.84 -8.71
C LEU A 284 12.24 -18.48 -9.26
N MET A 285 13.12 -17.76 -9.99
CA MET A 285 12.76 -16.50 -10.66
C MET A 285 11.63 -16.70 -11.66
N LEU A 286 11.70 -17.73 -12.49
CA LEU A 286 10.65 -18.04 -13.48
C LEU A 286 9.33 -18.40 -12.80
N MET A 287 9.36 -19.21 -11.74
CA MET A 287 8.15 -19.59 -10.99
C MET A 287 7.52 -18.38 -10.28
N THR A 288 8.31 -17.56 -9.61
CA THR A 288 7.78 -16.35 -8.96
C THR A 288 7.24 -15.34 -9.98
N GLY A 289 7.88 -15.22 -11.15
CA GLY A 289 7.38 -14.43 -12.27
C GLY A 289 6.05 -14.98 -12.82
N GLY A 290 5.94 -16.31 -12.97
CA GLY A 290 4.69 -16.97 -13.35
C GLY A 290 3.56 -16.69 -12.37
N PHE A 291 3.79 -16.79 -11.06
CA PHE A 291 2.79 -16.43 -10.05
C PHE A 291 2.40 -14.95 -10.07
N LEU A 292 3.31 -14.04 -10.42
CA LEU A 292 2.97 -12.63 -10.62
C LEU A 292 2.01 -12.47 -11.81
N ILE A 293 2.29 -13.12 -12.93
CA ILE A 293 1.42 -13.10 -14.13
C ILE A 293 0.04 -13.69 -13.80
N VAL A 294 -0.01 -14.85 -13.15
CA VAL A 294 -1.27 -15.48 -12.72
C VAL A 294 -2.03 -14.56 -11.77
N GLY A 295 -1.34 -13.89 -10.83
CA GLY A 295 -1.97 -12.91 -9.93
C GLY A 295 -2.54 -11.70 -10.67
N ILE A 296 -1.89 -11.22 -11.73
CA ILE A 296 -2.42 -10.17 -12.60
C ILE A 296 -3.69 -10.63 -13.31
N LEU A 297 -3.64 -11.80 -13.96
CA LEU A 297 -4.79 -12.39 -14.66
C LEU A 297 -5.97 -12.65 -13.72
N PHE A 298 -5.69 -13.14 -12.50
CA PHE A 298 -6.69 -13.32 -11.45
C PHE A 298 -7.38 -12.00 -11.09
N ASN A 299 -6.60 -10.94 -10.83
CA ASN A 299 -7.16 -9.63 -10.52
C ASN A 299 -7.94 -9.05 -11.70
N MET A 300 -7.42 -9.16 -12.94
CA MET A 300 -8.12 -8.70 -14.13
C MET A 300 -9.47 -9.42 -14.29
N TYR A 301 -9.50 -10.74 -14.17
CA TYR A 301 -10.74 -11.52 -14.30
C TYR A 301 -11.77 -11.09 -13.26
N TYR A 302 -11.43 -11.09 -11.98
CA TYR A 302 -12.40 -10.84 -10.93
C TYR A 302 -12.77 -9.36 -10.79
N GLN A 303 -11.86 -8.42 -11.01
CA GLN A 303 -12.19 -6.99 -10.97
C GLN A 303 -13.00 -6.58 -12.19
N TYR A 304 -12.63 -7.03 -13.39
CA TYR A 304 -13.36 -6.73 -14.61
C TYR A 304 -14.76 -7.33 -14.59
N SER A 305 -14.90 -8.59 -14.17
CA SER A 305 -16.19 -9.28 -14.10
C SER A 305 -17.17 -8.59 -13.14
N TYR A 306 -16.67 -8.05 -12.02
CA TYR A 306 -17.48 -7.31 -11.05
C TYR A 306 -17.99 -5.97 -11.60
N GLU A 307 -17.22 -5.31 -12.45
CA GLU A 307 -17.56 -3.99 -13.01
C GLU A 307 -18.38 -4.08 -14.31
N LYS A 308 -18.51 -5.26 -14.90
CA LYS A 308 -19.29 -5.45 -16.12
C LYS A 308 -20.76 -5.03 -15.95
N ASP A 309 -21.33 -5.28 -14.79
CA ASP A 309 -22.70 -4.88 -14.44
C ASP A 309 -22.85 -3.37 -14.22
N TYR A 310 -21.75 -2.64 -14.03
CA TYR A 310 -21.74 -1.18 -13.84
C TYR A 310 -21.68 -0.41 -15.17
N LEU A 311 -21.18 -1.04 -16.23
CA LEU A 311 -21.06 -0.44 -17.57
C LEU A 311 -22.23 -0.82 -18.50
N SER A 312 -23.08 -1.74 -18.07
CA SER A 312 -24.34 -2.12 -18.74
C SER A 312 -25.53 -1.35 -18.18
#